data_7c6b9302ea14f7239c9709e68b7cc789
#
_entry.id   7c6b9302ea14f7239c9709e68b7cc789
#
_cell.length_a   1.000
_cell.length_b   1.000
_cell.length_c   1.000
_cell.angle_alpha   90.00
_cell.angle_beta   90.00
_cell.angle_gamma   90.00
#
_symmetry.space_group_name_H-M   'P 1'
#
loop_
_entity.id
_entity.type
_entity.pdbx_description
1 polymer ?
#
loop_
_entity_poly.entity_id
_entity_poly.type
_entity_poly.pdbx_seq_one_letter_code
_entity_poly.pdbx_strand_id
1 'polypeptide(L)'
;MTGKIFIIYLLCISFCSVCTYANETTDVVRLGKQAESQADYGTAIRCYTRLINECNESSKPDTTLCKGLLAGGNCCANCNRYVEALQFYTLAIEQAEKCGRLGVKLSCLNNIGSVYALFNDFERASHYYEEAYNLAIKCKNDKMLSILAINLVKIYSQLGDIKTAKEFLHQQMSYPHPDKYINQYYVLRNQGMIAKADNNYSLAESFFEQAKETVKRHNLGKDDLADVFIEMGEMRKQQRRDTEAVAYFANAITAAKSGNHLFQLQEAYKKIADTYKEMNMNDSAEHFQSLYAELSDSIFNQRMFNNIKNNLFKYEDRVNNEHIGFLENTIGGLAVVISTAVAFMLFVLYHNRKLRTAHKLLIVKNEELIRQARENRILREVDKTRTAEIPNNDTATGKDGDSNLLTEEKRNELVKAILAVMDNTETISNPEFNLNSLSKMVGSNSKYVSLAIKDTYQKNFKTFLNEYRIREASIRLADKENYGMLTISAIGECVGFTSTNGFIIAFKKIVGMTPSVYKRLKEED
;
A
#
# COMPACT_ATOMS: atom_id res chain seq x y z
N MET A 1 9.19 30.85 40.47
CA MET A 1 9.55 31.66 39.26
C MET A 1 10.90 31.26 38.63
N THR A 2 11.78 30.57 39.32
CA THR A 2 13.14 30.23 38.87
C THR A 2 13.22 29.10 37.80
N GLY A 3 12.29 28.16 37.79
CA GLY A 3 12.34 27.04 36.83
C GLY A 3 11.93 27.40 35.37
N LYS A 4 11.04 28.37 35.19
CA LYS A 4 10.62 28.83 33.85
C LYS A 4 11.69 29.68 33.16
N ILE A 5 12.47 30.43 33.94
CA ILE A 5 13.58 31.25 33.41
C ILE A 5 14.74 30.35 32.95
N PHE A 6 14.99 29.23 33.65
CA PHE A 6 16.05 28.28 33.29
C PHE A 6 15.72 27.53 32.00
N ILE A 7 14.45 27.16 31.79
CA ILE A 7 13.99 26.50 30.54
C ILE A 7 14.06 27.46 29.33
N ILE A 8 13.71 28.74 29.54
CA ILE A 8 13.82 29.78 28.50
C ILE A 8 15.30 30.04 28.16
N TYR A 9 16.18 30.02 29.14
CA TYR A 9 17.63 30.20 28.92
C TYR A 9 18.26 29.02 28.21
N LEU A 10 17.86 27.76 28.50
CA LEU A 10 18.26 26.56 27.78
C LEU A 10 17.70 26.53 26.34
N LEU A 11 16.46 26.98 26.15
CA LEU A 11 15.87 27.12 24.81
C LEU A 11 16.55 28.25 23.99
N CYS A 12 16.93 29.36 24.62
CA CYS A 12 17.67 30.42 23.95
C CYS A 12 19.10 30.01 23.61
N ILE A 13 19.79 29.23 24.45
CA ILE A 13 21.13 28.71 24.16
C ILE A 13 21.08 27.68 23.02
N SER A 14 20.07 26.80 23.02
CA SER A 14 19.86 25.84 21.91
C SER A 14 19.45 26.56 20.63
N PHE A 15 18.67 27.64 20.69
CA PHE A 15 18.28 28.45 19.54
C PHE A 15 19.45 29.31 19.01
N CYS A 16 20.29 29.88 19.89
CA CYS A 16 21.52 30.57 19.46
C CYS A 16 22.54 29.64 18.82
N SER A 17 22.75 28.43 19.37
CA SER A 17 23.67 27.46 18.75
C SER A 17 23.15 26.94 17.38
N VAL A 18 21.83 26.78 17.23
CA VAL A 18 21.22 26.42 15.94
C VAL A 18 21.29 27.55 14.93
N CYS A 19 21.10 28.81 15.34
CA CYS A 19 21.25 29.97 14.45
C CYS A 19 22.71 30.23 14.04
N THR A 20 23.68 30.03 14.93
CA THR A 20 25.11 30.16 14.59
C THR A 20 25.55 29.05 13.63
N TYR A 21 25.10 27.83 13.81
CA TYR A 21 25.41 26.69 12.94
C TYR A 21 24.78 26.86 11.54
N ALA A 22 23.51 27.26 11.46
CA ALA A 22 22.83 27.53 10.20
C ALA A 22 23.46 28.70 9.41
N ASN A 23 23.94 29.72 10.10
CA ASN A 23 24.68 30.83 9.48
C ASN A 23 26.03 30.37 8.92
N GLU A 24 26.75 29.47 9.61
CA GLU A 24 28.06 28.98 9.19
C GLU A 24 27.96 28.15 7.90
N THR A 25 27.03 27.17 7.82
CA THR A 25 26.77 26.40 6.59
C THR A 25 26.36 27.30 5.42
N THR A 26 25.47 28.26 5.67
CA THR A 26 25.00 29.20 4.65
C THR A 26 26.13 30.09 4.13
N ASP A 27 27.00 30.56 5.00
CA ASP A 27 28.14 31.40 4.63
C ASP A 27 29.18 30.60 3.84
N VAL A 28 29.47 29.37 4.22
CA VAL A 28 30.37 28.46 3.49
C VAL A 28 29.85 28.19 2.08
N VAL A 29 28.55 27.90 1.93
CA VAL A 29 27.93 27.67 0.61
C VAL A 29 27.93 28.96 -0.22
N ARG A 30 27.71 30.12 0.39
CA ARG A 30 27.75 31.41 -0.31
C ARG A 30 29.15 31.73 -0.83
N LEU A 31 30.20 31.54 -0.01
CA LEU A 31 31.58 31.71 -0.40
C LEU A 31 32.01 30.74 -1.50
N GLY A 32 31.61 29.47 -1.38
CA GLY A 32 31.85 28.47 -2.42
C GLY A 32 31.27 28.87 -3.77
N LYS A 33 30.01 29.31 -3.80
CA LYS A 33 29.33 29.81 -5.02
C LYS A 33 29.99 31.07 -5.58
N GLN A 34 30.45 31.97 -4.75
CA GLN A 34 31.17 33.16 -5.19
C GLN A 34 32.48 32.80 -5.87
N ALA A 35 33.28 31.89 -5.28
CA ALA A 35 34.51 31.38 -5.90
C ALA A 35 34.21 30.64 -7.22
N GLU A 36 33.15 29.84 -7.26
CA GLU A 36 32.70 29.15 -8.49
C GLU A 36 32.35 30.16 -9.61
N SER A 37 31.63 31.23 -9.28
CA SER A 37 31.27 32.27 -10.23
C SER A 37 32.50 33.02 -10.80
N GLN A 38 33.61 32.98 -10.09
CA GLN A 38 34.93 33.55 -10.50
C GLN A 38 35.83 32.51 -11.16
N ALA A 39 35.32 31.30 -11.43
CA ALA A 39 36.07 30.15 -11.93
C ALA A 39 37.23 29.70 -11.01
N ASP A 40 37.27 30.15 -9.76
CA ASP A 40 38.21 29.67 -8.74
C ASP A 40 37.68 28.38 -8.09
N TYR A 41 37.72 27.31 -8.86
CA TYR A 41 37.26 26.00 -8.40
C TYR A 41 38.07 25.46 -7.22
N GLY A 42 39.36 25.84 -7.11
CA GLY A 42 40.23 25.45 -6.00
C GLY A 42 39.70 25.98 -4.66
N THR A 43 39.36 27.26 -4.61
CA THR A 43 38.76 27.87 -3.43
C THR A 43 37.33 27.36 -3.20
N ALA A 44 36.54 27.21 -4.25
CA ALA A 44 35.18 26.63 -4.14
C ALA A 44 35.22 25.24 -3.50
N ILE A 45 36.09 24.34 -3.99
CA ILE A 45 36.22 22.99 -3.43
C ILE A 45 36.66 23.02 -1.97
N ARG A 46 37.65 23.89 -1.59
CA ARG A 46 38.03 24.03 -0.18
C ARG A 46 36.86 24.47 0.72
N CYS A 47 36.05 25.41 0.24
CA CYS A 47 34.84 25.80 0.96
C CYS A 47 33.87 24.62 1.14
N TYR A 48 33.53 23.93 0.04
CA TYR A 48 32.60 22.82 0.08
C TYR A 48 33.13 21.61 0.85
N THR A 49 34.43 21.35 0.89
CA THR A 49 35.03 20.28 1.70
C THR A 49 34.75 20.44 3.19
N ARG A 50 34.61 21.68 3.67
CA ARG A 50 34.18 21.91 5.09
C ARG A 50 32.81 21.34 5.39
N LEU A 51 31.90 21.33 4.39
CA LEU A 51 30.54 20.76 4.55
C LEU A 51 30.56 19.25 4.78
N ILE A 52 31.59 18.54 4.32
CA ILE A 52 31.73 17.09 4.58
C ILE A 52 31.89 16.83 6.08
N ASN A 53 32.69 17.65 6.77
CA ASN A 53 32.88 17.53 8.23
C ASN A 53 31.59 17.86 8.97
N GLU A 54 30.88 18.92 8.56
CA GLU A 54 29.58 19.28 9.13
C GLU A 54 28.53 18.17 8.94
N CYS A 55 28.58 17.44 7.80
CA CYS A 55 27.71 16.32 7.51
C CYS A 55 27.91 15.16 8.50
N ASN A 56 29.17 14.91 8.90
CA ASN A 56 29.53 13.85 9.84
C ASN A 56 29.18 14.19 11.29
N GLU A 57 29.13 15.47 11.63
CA GLU A 57 28.85 15.96 12.99
C GLU A 57 27.36 16.24 13.24
N SER A 58 26.60 16.52 12.19
CA SER A 58 25.18 16.92 12.31
C SER A 58 24.22 15.81 11.92
N SER A 59 23.39 15.41 12.85
CA SER A 59 22.25 14.49 12.58
C SER A 59 21.00 15.21 12.06
N LYS A 60 20.99 16.55 11.99
CA LYS A 60 19.81 17.34 11.61
C LYS A 60 19.73 17.55 10.09
N PRO A 61 18.51 17.42 9.51
CA PRO A 61 18.31 17.71 8.09
C PRO A 61 18.57 19.19 7.78
N ASP A 62 19.48 19.47 6.82
CA ASP A 62 19.76 20.83 6.34
C ASP A 62 19.69 20.90 4.80
N THR A 63 18.75 21.69 4.30
CA THR A 63 18.54 21.87 2.85
C THR A 63 19.65 22.68 2.18
N THR A 64 20.36 23.53 2.92
CA THR A 64 21.50 24.32 2.43
C THR A 64 22.71 23.40 2.27
N LEU A 65 22.93 22.53 3.26
CA LEU A 65 23.98 21.53 3.25
C LEU A 65 23.87 20.59 2.03
N CYS A 66 22.70 20.00 1.76
CA CYS A 66 22.55 19.09 0.64
C CYS A 66 22.76 19.78 -0.73
N LYS A 67 22.39 21.06 -0.87
CA LYS A 67 22.67 21.85 -2.09
C LYS A 67 24.16 22.22 -2.20
N GLY A 68 24.78 22.53 -1.09
CA GLY A 68 26.22 22.82 -1.02
C GLY A 68 27.06 21.61 -1.39
N LEU A 69 26.72 20.43 -0.88
CA LEU A 69 27.37 19.17 -1.24
C LEU A 69 27.20 18.84 -2.74
N LEU A 70 26.03 19.01 -3.34
CA LEU A 70 25.83 18.86 -4.78
C LEU A 70 26.73 19.83 -5.57
N ALA A 71 26.82 21.09 -5.16
CA ALA A 71 27.68 22.09 -5.81
C ALA A 71 29.17 21.70 -5.68
N GLY A 72 29.61 21.24 -4.52
CA GLY A 72 30.97 20.74 -4.30
C GLY A 72 31.31 19.56 -5.22
N GLY A 73 30.37 18.61 -5.37
CA GLY A 73 30.51 17.50 -6.31
C GLY A 73 30.65 17.98 -7.76
N ASN A 74 29.85 18.95 -8.18
CA ASN A 74 29.94 19.53 -9.53
C ASN A 74 31.26 20.24 -9.74
N CYS A 75 31.76 21.03 -8.78
CA CYS A 75 33.06 21.67 -8.85
C CYS A 75 34.21 20.65 -8.98
N CYS A 76 34.16 19.57 -8.18
CA CYS A 76 35.12 18.48 -8.27
C CYS A 76 35.08 17.81 -9.66
N ALA A 77 33.91 17.51 -10.18
CA ALA A 77 33.72 16.90 -11.49
C ALA A 77 34.28 17.81 -12.61
N ASN A 78 34.03 19.13 -12.56
CA ASN A 78 34.54 20.11 -13.50
C ASN A 78 36.07 20.22 -13.46
N CYS A 79 36.70 19.88 -12.33
CA CYS A 79 38.14 19.81 -12.17
C CYS A 79 38.71 18.39 -12.42
N ASN A 80 37.93 17.48 -13.00
CA ASN A 80 38.30 16.07 -13.22
C ASN A 80 38.63 15.30 -11.94
N ARG A 81 38.19 15.80 -10.76
CA ARG A 81 38.33 15.15 -9.44
C ARG A 81 37.12 14.26 -9.17
N TYR A 82 36.93 13.26 -10.04
CA TYR A 82 35.69 12.43 -10.05
C TYR A 82 35.47 11.62 -8.77
N VAL A 83 36.53 11.28 -8.12
CA VAL A 83 36.53 10.52 -6.88
C VAL A 83 35.91 11.31 -5.73
N GLU A 84 36.39 12.55 -5.58
CA GLU A 84 35.82 13.47 -4.59
C GLU A 84 34.40 13.89 -4.99
N ALA A 85 34.15 14.03 -6.29
CA ALA A 85 32.79 14.30 -6.78
C ALA A 85 31.80 13.21 -6.33
N LEU A 86 32.15 11.92 -6.47
CA LEU A 86 31.34 10.81 -6.00
C LEU A 86 31.10 10.86 -4.50
N GLN A 87 32.11 11.19 -3.69
CA GLN A 87 31.95 11.37 -2.25
C GLN A 87 30.93 12.47 -1.92
N PHE A 88 31.05 13.62 -2.57
CA PHE A 88 30.12 14.73 -2.39
C PHE A 88 28.69 14.35 -2.80
N TYR A 89 28.51 13.68 -3.96
CA TYR A 89 27.19 13.28 -4.44
C TYR A 89 26.53 12.28 -3.51
N THR A 90 27.29 11.32 -2.95
CA THR A 90 26.77 10.34 -2.00
C THR A 90 26.25 11.02 -0.73
N LEU A 91 27.06 11.90 -0.13
CA LEU A 91 26.66 12.66 1.04
C LEU A 91 25.46 13.59 0.75
N ALA A 92 25.43 14.18 -0.46
CA ALA A 92 24.30 15.01 -0.89
C ALA A 92 23.01 14.20 -1.01
N ILE A 93 23.06 12.95 -1.48
CA ILE A 93 21.89 12.04 -1.53
C ILE A 93 21.40 11.75 -0.13
N GLU A 94 22.28 11.34 0.81
CA GLU A 94 21.91 11.06 2.20
C GLU A 94 21.20 12.25 2.87
N GLN A 95 21.74 13.46 2.67
CA GLN A 95 21.11 14.66 3.21
C GLN A 95 19.82 15.05 2.49
N ALA A 96 19.76 14.86 1.17
CA ALA A 96 18.56 15.13 0.38
C ALA A 96 17.39 14.22 0.77
N GLU A 97 17.64 12.96 1.10
CA GLU A 97 16.64 12.02 1.60
C GLU A 97 16.10 12.46 2.96
N LYS A 98 16.97 12.81 3.91
CA LYS A 98 16.57 13.35 5.23
C LYS A 98 15.72 14.63 5.11
N CYS A 99 15.99 15.45 4.08
CA CYS A 99 15.28 16.72 3.85
C CYS A 99 14.08 16.60 2.90
N GLY A 100 13.81 15.44 2.31
CA GLY A 100 12.80 15.27 1.25
C GLY A 100 13.09 16.06 -0.03
N ARG A 101 14.40 16.33 -0.35
CA ARG A 101 14.82 17.15 -1.49
C ARG A 101 15.08 16.29 -2.74
N LEU A 102 14.02 15.71 -3.29
CA LEU A 102 14.09 14.80 -4.44
C LEU A 102 14.83 15.36 -5.65
N GLY A 103 14.76 16.68 -5.91
CA GLY A 103 15.48 17.30 -7.01
C GLY A 103 17.01 17.27 -6.86
N VAL A 104 17.53 17.35 -5.62
CA VAL A 104 18.97 17.22 -5.34
C VAL A 104 19.39 15.75 -5.53
N LYS A 105 18.63 14.80 -4.96
CA LYS A 105 18.84 13.35 -5.16
C LYS A 105 18.89 13.02 -6.65
N LEU A 106 17.93 13.50 -7.43
CA LEU A 106 17.85 13.31 -8.88
C LEU A 106 19.10 13.79 -9.61
N SER A 107 19.57 15.01 -9.28
CA SER A 107 20.80 15.55 -9.89
C SER A 107 22.04 14.75 -9.51
N CYS A 108 22.14 14.31 -8.26
CA CYS A 108 23.27 13.50 -7.80
C CYS A 108 23.30 12.13 -8.48
N LEU A 109 22.16 11.44 -8.59
CA LEU A 109 22.07 10.14 -9.29
C LEU A 109 22.50 10.26 -10.75
N ASN A 110 22.01 11.28 -11.47
CA ASN A 110 22.46 11.55 -12.84
C ASN A 110 23.98 11.75 -12.91
N ASN A 111 24.55 12.54 -12.00
CA ASN A 111 25.97 12.85 -12.02
C ASN A 111 26.84 11.65 -11.63
N ILE A 112 26.40 10.81 -10.69
CA ILE A 112 27.04 9.53 -10.37
C ILE A 112 27.03 8.62 -11.60
N GLY A 113 25.88 8.47 -12.26
CA GLY A 113 25.76 7.72 -13.51
C GLY A 113 26.75 8.22 -14.58
N SER A 114 26.88 9.55 -14.70
CA SER A 114 27.84 10.16 -15.62
C SER A 114 29.32 9.79 -15.29
N VAL A 115 29.67 9.82 -14.01
CA VAL A 115 31.03 9.41 -13.58
C VAL A 115 31.25 7.93 -13.89
N TYR A 116 30.32 7.02 -13.62
CA TYR A 116 30.49 5.61 -13.99
C TYR A 116 30.59 5.40 -15.50
N ALA A 117 29.81 6.13 -16.30
CA ALA A 117 29.89 6.10 -17.75
C ALA A 117 31.25 6.53 -18.26
N LEU A 118 31.87 7.57 -17.65
CA LEU A 118 33.22 8.03 -17.96
C LEU A 118 34.29 6.94 -17.75
N PHE A 119 34.06 6.04 -16.78
CA PHE A 119 34.97 4.93 -16.49
C PHE A 119 34.57 3.63 -17.20
N ASN A 120 33.66 3.69 -18.18
CA ASN A 120 33.12 2.55 -18.93
C ASN A 120 32.48 1.46 -18.06
N ASP A 121 32.04 1.80 -16.85
CA ASP A 121 31.21 0.92 -16.00
C ASP A 121 29.73 1.16 -16.37
N PHE A 122 29.36 0.65 -17.57
CA PHE A 122 28.08 0.96 -18.19
C PHE A 122 26.92 0.30 -17.45
N GLU A 123 27.13 -0.86 -16.81
CA GLU A 123 26.12 -1.52 -16.00
C GLU A 123 25.69 -0.66 -14.80
N ARG A 124 26.67 -0.06 -14.10
CA ARG A 124 26.35 0.85 -13.00
C ARG A 124 25.83 2.18 -13.49
N ALA A 125 26.36 2.70 -14.56
CA ALA A 125 25.84 3.92 -15.16
C ALA A 125 24.36 3.78 -15.53
N SER A 126 23.96 2.66 -16.14
CA SER A 126 22.56 2.40 -16.47
C SER A 126 21.69 2.36 -15.22
N HIS A 127 22.12 1.66 -14.18
CA HIS A 127 21.39 1.55 -12.90
C HIS A 127 21.11 2.94 -12.29
N TYR A 128 22.13 3.80 -12.16
CA TYR A 128 21.96 5.14 -11.60
C TYR A 128 21.10 6.04 -12.49
N TYR A 129 21.26 5.96 -13.80
CA TYR A 129 20.43 6.74 -14.72
C TYR A 129 18.97 6.27 -14.72
N GLU A 130 18.69 4.98 -14.58
CA GLU A 130 17.31 4.46 -14.46
C GLU A 130 16.67 4.88 -13.14
N GLU A 131 17.40 4.80 -12.01
CA GLU A 131 16.90 5.30 -10.74
C GLU A 131 16.56 6.80 -10.84
N ALA A 132 17.45 7.58 -11.45
CA ALA A 132 17.21 8.99 -11.71
C ALA A 132 16.01 9.21 -12.65
N TYR A 133 15.88 8.41 -13.72
CA TYR A 133 14.77 8.51 -14.67
C TYR A 133 13.41 8.24 -13.99
N ASN A 134 13.33 7.19 -13.19
CA ASN A 134 12.15 6.85 -12.42
C ASN A 134 11.80 7.95 -11.40
N LEU A 135 12.82 8.57 -10.79
CA LEU A 135 12.62 9.70 -9.88
C LEU A 135 12.16 10.95 -10.63
N ALA A 136 12.69 11.20 -11.83
CA ALA A 136 12.28 12.33 -12.67
C ALA A 136 10.80 12.24 -13.11
N ILE A 137 10.30 11.01 -13.40
CA ILE A 137 8.87 10.76 -13.66
C ILE A 137 8.04 11.15 -12.44
N LYS A 138 8.43 10.68 -11.24
CA LYS A 138 7.72 11.00 -9.98
C LYS A 138 7.70 12.51 -9.70
N CYS A 139 8.78 13.20 -10.03
CA CYS A 139 8.91 14.65 -9.84
C CYS A 139 8.30 15.47 -10.99
N LYS A 140 7.83 14.85 -12.06
CA LYS A 140 7.35 15.51 -13.30
C LYS A 140 8.37 16.50 -13.85
N ASN A 141 9.64 16.08 -13.93
CA ASN A 141 10.76 16.92 -14.36
C ASN A 141 11.16 16.58 -15.80
N ASP A 142 10.43 17.16 -16.78
CA ASP A 142 10.62 16.88 -18.21
C ASP A 142 12.04 17.21 -18.69
N LYS A 143 12.67 18.26 -18.13
CA LYS A 143 14.07 18.61 -18.45
C LYS A 143 15.03 17.47 -18.09
N MET A 144 14.88 16.89 -16.92
CA MET A 144 15.74 15.78 -16.50
C MET A 144 15.39 14.48 -17.25
N LEU A 145 14.13 14.26 -17.58
CA LEU A 145 13.72 13.12 -18.42
C LEU A 145 14.42 13.17 -19.79
N SER A 146 14.50 14.35 -20.41
CA SER A 146 15.26 14.55 -21.65
C SER A 146 16.73 14.17 -21.50
N ILE A 147 17.42 14.74 -20.52
CA ILE A 147 18.84 14.50 -20.27
C ILE A 147 19.13 13.02 -20.00
N LEU A 148 18.31 12.40 -19.16
CA LEU A 148 18.48 11.00 -18.78
C LEU A 148 18.19 10.05 -19.94
N ALA A 149 17.16 10.35 -20.76
CA ALA A 149 16.90 9.57 -21.97
C ALA A 149 18.09 9.63 -22.95
N ILE A 150 18.70 10.81 -23.15
CA ILE A 150 19.92 10.96 -23.96
C ILE A 150 21.04 10.07 -23.43
N ASN A 151 21.28 10.09 -22.12
CA ASN A 151 22.34 9.31 -21.50
C ASN A 151 22.06 7.80 -21.58
N LEU A 152 20.82 7.39 -21.34
CA LEU A 152 20.41 5.98 -21.40
C LEU A 152 20.51 5.40 -22.81
N VAL A 153 20.17 6.16 -23.85
CA VAL A 153 20.42 5.72 -25.24
C VAL A 153 21.90 5.41 -25.46
N LYS A 154 22.79 6.32 -25.02
CA LYS A 154 24.25 6.11 -25.14
C LYS A 154 24.69 4.85 -24.41
N ILE A 155 24.28 4.68 -23.17
CA ILE A 155 24.69 3.56 -22.32
C ILE A 155 24.18 2.22 -22.86
N TYR A 156 22.90 2.12 -23.22
CA TYR A 156 22.35 0.86 -23.76
C TYR A 156 22.90 0.53 -25.15
N SER A 157 23.25 1.53 -25.95
CA SER A 157 23.97 1.30 -27.20
C SER A 157 25.37 0.73 -26.95
N GLN A 158 26.08 1.17 -25.90
CA GLN A 158 27.38 0.62 -25.52
C GLN A 158 27.30 -0.78 -24.92
N LEU A 159 26.23 -1.09 -24.19
CA LEU A 159 25.94 -2.42 -23.66
C LEU A 159 25.46 -3.41 -24.74
N GLY A 160 25.15 -2.93 -25.95
CA GLY A 160 24.61 -3.75 -27.04
C GLY A 160 23.12 -4.06 -26.92
N ASP A 161 22.42 -3.50 -25.94
CA ASP A 161 20.97 -3.61 -25.81
C ASP A 161 20.26 -2.57 -26.67
N ILE A 162 20.24 -2.85 -27.97
CA ILE A 162 19.69 -1.93 -28.97
C ILE A 162 18.17 -1.76 -28.83
N LYS A 163 17.48 -2.77 -28.31
CA LYS A 163 16.03 -2.68 -28.08
C LYS A 163 15.73 -1.59 -27.04
N THR A 164 16.36 -1.66 -25.89
CA THR A 164 16.19 -0.68 -24.81
C THR A 164 16.69 0.71 -25.25
N ALA A 165 17.82 0.79 -26.00
CA ALA A 165 18.28 2.04 -26.58
C ALA A 165 17.23 2.71 -27.48
N LYS A 166 16.54 1.95 -28.34
CA LYS A 166 15.44 2.46 -29.19
C LYS A 166 14.25 2.96 -28.37
N GLU A 167 13.89 2.26 -27.29
CA GLU A 167 12.84 2.69 -26.37
C GLU A 167 13.18 4.05 -25.73
N PHE A 168 14.40 4.22 -25.24
CA PHE A 168 14.83 5.51 -24.67
C PHE A 168 15.00 6.61 -25.73
N LEU A 169 15.36 6.29 -26.98
CA LEU A 169 15.34 7.27 -28.07
C LEU A 169 13.92 7.80 -28.33
N HIS A 170 12.91 6.93 -28.29
CA HIS A 170 11.51 7.35 -28.39
C HIS A 170 11.12 8.26 -27.22
N GLN A 171 11.56 7.95 -25.99
CA GLN A 171 11.34 8.80 -24.83
C GLN A 171 12.05 10.15 -24.97
N GLN A 172 13.29 10.19 -25.47
CA GLN A 172 14.02 11.42 -25.78
C GLN A 172 13.22 12.32 -26.74
N MET A 173 12.58 11.74 -27.75
CA MET A 173 11.76 12.48 -28.70
C MET A 173 10.47 13.01 -28.07
N SER A 174 9.93 12.32 -27.07
CA SER A 174 8.73 12.74 -26.32
C SER A 174 9.02 13.86 -25.31
N TYR A 175 10.24 13.91 -24.79
CA TYR A 175 10.73 14.94 -23.85
C TYR A 175 11.93 15.66 -24.47
N PRO A 176 11.74 16.56 -25.44
CA PRO A 176 12.85 17.20 -26.14
C PRO A 176 13.66 18.11 -25.20
N HIS A 177 14.98 18.17 -25.42
CA HIS A 177 15.83 19.10 -24.71
C HIS A 177 15.38 20.56 -24.95
N PRO A 178 15.43 21.44 -23.93
CA PRO A 178 14.97 22.83 -24.06
C PRO A 178 15.67 23.62 -25.18
N ASP A 179 16.96 23.35 -25.39
CA ASP A 179 17.70 23.91 -26.52
C ASP A 179 17.47 23.05 -27.77
N LYS A 180 16.89 23.66 -28.80
CA LYS A 180 16.51 22.99 -30.04
C LYS A 180 17.69 22.36 -30.76
N TYR A 181 18.83 23.06 -30.82
CA TYR A 181 19.99 22.61 -31.60
C TYR A 181 20.81 21.56 -30.86
N ILE A 182 20.90 21.70 -29.54
CA ILE A 182 21.44 20.66 -28.67
C ILE A 182 20.58 19.40 -28.77
N ASN A 183 19.25 19.54 -28.74
CA ASN A 183 18.33 18.40 -28.91
C ASN A 183 18.53 17.72 -30.27
N GLN A 184 18.60 18.51 -31.36
CA GLN A 184 18.84 17.99 -32.71
C GLN A 184 20.13 17.20 -32.79
N TYR A 185 21.21 17.74 -32.24
CA TYR A 185 22.51 17.07 -32.19
C TYR A 185 22.42 15.71 -31.48
N TYR A 186 21.91 15.68 -30.26
CA TYR A 186 21.80 14.42 -29.49
C TYR A 186 20.90 13.39 -30.15
N VAL A 187 19.77 13.79 -30.75
CA VAL A 187 18.90 12.88 -31.50
C VAL A 187 19.65 12.26 -32.68
N LEU A 188 20.31 13.07 -33.48
CA LEU A 188 21.09 12.60 -34.64
C LEU A 188 22.25 11.68 -34.22
N ARG A 189 23.03 12.07 -33.20
CA ARG A 189 24.10 11.22 -32.68
C ARG A 189 23.59 9.88 -32.18
N ASN A 190 22.52 9.88 -31.40
CA ASN A 190 21.94 8.68 -30.85
C ASN A 190 21.32 7.76 -31.94
N GLN A 191 20.68 8.33 -32.96
CA GLN A 191 20.24 7.59 -34.14
C GLN A 191 21.42 6.96 -34.89
N GLY A 192 22.53 7.70 -35.02
CA GLY A 192 23.76 7.18 -35.59
C GLY A 192 24.34 6.01 -34.80
N MET A 193 24.41 6.12 -33.49
CA MET A 193 24.89 5.05 -32.61
C MET A 193 24.04 3.78 -32.72
N ILE A 194 22.73 3.90 -32.72
CA ILE A 194 21.81 2.79 -32.90
C ILE A 194 21.97 2.15 -34.29
N ALA A 195 22.04 2.96 -35.34
CA ALA A 195 22.25 2.46 -36.69
C ALA A 195 23.61 1.75 -36.85
N LYS A 196 24.67 2.26 -36.20
CA LYS A 196 25.99 1.62 -36.12
C LYS A 196 25.92 0.26 -35.44
N ALA A 197 25.21 0.18 -34.34
CA ALA A 197 25.01 -1.06 -33.59
C ALA A 197 24.16 -2.09 -34.35
N ASP A 198 23.17 -1.65 -35.14
CA ASP A 198 22.40 -2.48 -36.09
C ASP A 198 23.23 -2.85 -37.35
N ASN A 199 24.52 -2.51 -37.43
CA ASN A 199 25.42 -2.67 -38.59
C ASN A 199 24.96 -1.94 -39.88
N ASN A 200 24.02 -0.97 -39.76
CA ASN A 200 23.59 -0.13 -40.86
C ASN A 200 24.50 1.08 -40.99
N TYR A 201 25.74 0.83 -41.45
CA TYR A 201 26.80 1.85 -41.46
C TYR A 201 26.51 3.03 -42.39
N SER A 202 25.79 2.82 -43.52
CA SER A 202 25.40 3.90 -44.43
C SER A 202 24.45 4.90 -43.72
N LEU A 203 23.47 4.38 -43.00
CA LEU A 203 22.53 5.19 -42.23
C LEU A 203 23.22 5.88 -41.05
N ALA A 204 24.11 5.14 -40.34
CA ALA A 204 24.90 5.69 -39.23
C ALA A 204 25.77 6.87 -39.69
N GLU A 205 26.46 6.72 -40.82
CA GLU A 205 27.27 7.78 -41.41
C GLU A 205 26.46 9.03 -41.75
N SER A 206 25.28 8.85 -42.35
CA SER A 206 24.37 9.96 -42.64
C SER A 206 23.96 10.73 -41.38
N PHE A 207 23.63 10.01 -40.30
CA PHE A 207 23.29 10.66 -39.05
C PHE A 207 24.47 11.35 -38.37
N PHE A 208 25.67 10.75 -38.34
CA PHE A 208 26.84 11.36 -37.76
C PHE A 208 27.31 12.58 -38.55
N GLU A 209 27.22 12.58 -39.89
CA GLU A 209 27.52 13.75 -40.71
C GLU A 209 26.56 14.90 -40.41
N GLN A 210 25.24 14.61 -40.29
CA GLN A 210 24.24 15.62 -39.91
C GLN A 210 24.48 16.14 -38.49
N ALA A 211 24.87 15.27 -37.54
CA ALA A 211 25.22 15.67 -36.18
C ALA A 211 26.45 16.62 -36.19
N LYS A 212 27.49 16.23 -36.92
CA LYS A 212 28.74 17.05 -37.11
C LYS A 212 28.42 18.43 -37.71
N GLU A 213 27.57 18.46 -38.73
CA GLU A 213 27.17 19.72 -39.37
C GLU A 213 26.34 20.58 -38.40
N THR A 214 25.47 19.98 -37.61
CA THR A 214 24.69 20.68 -36.56
C THR A 214 25.62 21.34 -35.53
N VAL A 215 26.62 20.61 -35.04
CA VAL A 215 27.63 21.15 -34.09
C VAL A 215 28.37 22.34 -34.71
N LYS A 216 28.85 22.21 -35.94
CA LYS A 216 29.61 23.28 -36.61
C LYS A 216 28.76 24.50 -36.92
N ARG A 217 27.56 24.31 -37.47
CA ARG A 217 26.67 25.41 -37.90
C ARG A 217 26.16 26.23 -36.72
N HIS A 218 25.89 25.61 -35.60
CA HIS A 218 25.31 26.26 -34.41
C HIS A 218 26.36 26.52 -33.33
N ASN A 219 27.64 26.29 -33.64
CA ASN A 219 28.77 26.51 -32.73
C ASN A 219 28.56 25.86 -31.35
N LEU A 220 28.10 24.61 -31.34
CA LEU A 220 27.96 23.81 -30.12
C LEU A 220 29.33 23.44 -29.54
N GLY A 221 29.39 22.69 -28.47
CA GLY A 221 30.63 22.36 -27.76
C GLY A 221 31.68 21.66 -28.61
N LYS A 222 32.97 21.86 -28.29
CA LYS A 222 34.06 21.11 -28.92
C LYS A 222 34.14 19.68 -28.48
N ASP A 223 33.63 19.39 -27.30
CA ASP A 223 33.36 18.04 -26.78
C ASP A 223 32.34 17.30 -27.64
N ASP A 224 31.23 17.96 -28.03
CA ASP A 224 30.22 17.39 -28.92
C ASP A 224 30.85 17.00 -30.29
N LEU A 225 31.76 17.85 -30.81
CA LEU A 225 32.45 17.56 -32.06
C LEU A 225 33.46 16.40 -31.91
N ALA A 226 34.18 16.34 -30.80
CA ALA A 226 35.08 15.24 -30.51
C ALA A 226 34.31 13.90 -30.36
N ASP A 227 33.19 13.90 -29.67
CA ASP A 227 32.31 12.73 -29.52
C ASP A 227 31.85 12.17 -30.88
N VAL A 228 31.40 13.04 -31.81
CA VAL A 228 31.00 12.61 -33.16
C VAL A 228 32.17 11.98 -33.91
N PHE A 229 33.38 12.58 -33.84
CA PHE A 229 34.54 12.00 -34.49
C PHE A 229 34.97 10.66 -33.90
N ILE A 230 34.86 10.48 -32.58
CA ILE A 230 35.09 9.19 -31.93
C ILE A 230 34.11 8.14 -32.46
N GLU A 231 32.81 8.44 -32.51
CA GLU A 231 31.80 7.53 -33.03
C GLU A 231 31.99 7.15 -34.51
N MET A 232 32.41 8.13 -35.35
CA MET A 232 32.73 7.88 -36.74
C MET A 232 33.99 7.01 -36.89
N GLY A 233 35.01 7.24 -36.06
CA GLY A 233 36.23 6.41 -36.01
C GLY A 233 35.90 4.97 -35.60
N GLU A 234 35.10 4.79 -34.57
CA GLU A 234 34.61 3.47 -34.14
C GLU A 234 33.84 2.74 -35.24
N MET A 235 32.95 3.45 -35.95
CA MET A 235 32.22 2.90 -37.09
C MET A 235 33.17 2.42 -38.21
N ARG A 236 34.19 3.21 -38.56
CA ARG A 236 35.21 2.82 -39.56
C ARG A 236 36.02 1.61 -39.11
N LYS A 237 36.38 1.55 -37.83
CA LYS A 237 37.07 0.41 -37.24
C LYS A 237 36.23 -0.88 -37.35
N GLN A 238 34.92 -0.82 -37.04
CA GLN A 238 34.01 -1.96 -37.23
C GLN A 238 33.93 -2.41 -38.69
N GLN A 239 34.09 -1.49 -39.65
CA GLN A 239 34.15 -1.80 -41.08
C GLN A 239 35.54 -2.30 -41.53
N ARG A 240 36.54 -2.49 -40.65
CA ARG A 240 37.94 -2.82 -40.95
C ARG A 240 38.64 -1.77 -41.82
N ARG A 241 38.21 -0.50 -41.70
CA ARG A 241 38.78 0.65 -42.40
C ARG A 241 39.69 1.44 -41.45
N ASP A 242 40.73 0.78 -40.94
CA ASP A 242 41.54 1.24 -39.82
C ASP A 242 42.24 2.56 -40.11
N THR A 243 42.74 2.81 -41.34
CA THR A 243 43.34 4.08 -41.72
C THR A 243 42.37 5.26 -41.62
N GLU A 244 41.13 5.06 -42.00
CA GLU A 244 40.10 6.10 -41.85
C GLU A 244 39.69 6.27 -40.38
N ALA A 245 39.65 5.22 -39.60
CA ALA A 245 39.40 5.28 -38.16
C ALA A 245 40.47 6.14 -37.48
N VAL A 246 41.74 5.92 -37.78
CA VAL A 246 42.88 6.75 -37.28
C VAL A 246 42.68 8.23 -37.64
N ALA A 247 42.27 8.55 -38.87
CA ALA A 247 42.02 9.92 -39.28
C ALA A 247 40.90 10.60 -38.47
N TYR A 248 39.81 9.86 -38.21
CA TYR A 248 38.73 10.39 -37.36
C TYR A 248 39.15 10.55 -35.90
N PHE A 249 39.89 9.61 -35.30
CA PHE A 249 40.41 9.76 -33.95
C PHE A 249 41.42 10.93 -33.84
N ALA A 250 42.22 11.18 -34.85
CA ALA A 250 43.11 12.38 -34.91
C ALA A 250 42.29 13.68 -34.93
N ASN A 251 41.17 13.72 -35.66
CA ASN A 251 40.25 14.85 -35.65
C ASN A 251 39.61 15.04 -34.27
N ALA A 252 39.24 13.94 -33.58
CA ALA A 252 38.73 13.97 -32.22
C ALA A 252 39.78 14.56 -31.24
N ILE A 253 41.04 14.13 -31.34
CA ILE A 253 42.16 14.68 -30.55
C ILE A 253 42.26 16.19 -30.76
N THR A 254 42.19 16.65 -32.01
CA THR A 254 42.29 18.07 -32.36
C THR A 254 41.14 18.88 -31.76
N ALA A 255 39.91 18.38 -31.87
CA ALA A 255 38.72 19.01 -31.29
C ALA A 255 38.81 19.07 -29.76
N ALA A 256 39.15 17.96 -29.13
CA ALA A 256 39.26 17.87 -27.68
C ALA A 256 40.37 18.79 -27.11
N LYS A 257 41.53 18.84 -27.75
CA LYS A 257 42.63 19.77 -27.37
C LYS A 257 42.20 21.23 -27.47
N SER A 258 41.48 21.60 -28.52
CA SER A 258 41.03 22.99 -28.72
C SER A 258 40.03 23.46 -27.69
N GLY A 259 39.28 22.55 -27.07
CA GLY A 259 38.30 22.83 -26.03
C GLY A 259 38.78 22.50 -24.60
N ASN A 260 40.03 22.00 -24.45
CA ASN A 260 40.55 21.47 -23.18
C ASN A 260 39.69 20.37 -22.57
N HIS A 261 39.05 19.53 -23.41
CA HIS A 261 38.20 18.43 -23.01
C HIS A 261 39.03 17.16 -22.77
N LEU A 262 39.60 17.05 -21.57
CA LEU A 262 40.58 16.01 -21.22
C LEU A 262 40.04 14.61 -21.35
N PHE A 263 38.74 14.45 -21.15
CA PHE A 263 38.08 13.14 -21.19
C PHE A 263 37.98 12.61 -22.63
N GLN A 264 37.47 13.43 -23.57
CA GLN A 264 37.41 13.07 -24.99
C GLN A 264 38.83 12.88 -25.56
N LEU A 265 39.80 13.67 -25.07
CA LEU A 265 41.19 13.52 -25.44
C LEU A 265 41.76 12.17 -24.99
N GLN A 266 41.48 11.75 -23.76
CA GLN A 266 41.89 10.46 -23.21
C GLN A 266 41.29 9.31 -24.02
N GLU A 267 39.96 9.38 -24.27
CA GLU A 267 39.27 8.38 -25.06
C GLU A 267 39.83 8.25 -26.47
N ALA A 268 40.05 9.38 -27.14
CA ALA A 268 40.62 9.40 -28.48
C ALA A 268 42.07 8.85 -28.51
N TYR A 269 42.91 9.16 -27.51
CA TYR A 269 44.26 8.56 -27.39
C TYR A 269 44.21 7.05 -27.23
N LYS A 270 43.29 6.53 -26.40
CA LYS A 270 43.11 5.09 -26.23
C LYS A 270 42.68 4.42 -27.54
N LYS A 271 41.67 4.98 -28.22
CA LYS A 271 41.12 4.41 -29.45
C LYS A 271 42.12 4.39 -30.59
N ILE A 272 42.93 5.47 -30.75
CA ILE A 272 43.95 5.52 -31.79
C ILE A 272 45.13 4.59 -31.48
N ALA A 273 45.52 4.45 -30.20
CA ALA A 273 46.54 3.50 -29.77
C ALA A 273 46.13 2.06 -30.05
N ASP A 274 44.92 1.68 -29.65
CA ASP A 274 44.36 0.35 -29.90
C ASP A 274 44.27 0.05 -31.41
N THR A 275 43.91 1.05 -32.24
CA THR A 275 43.83 0.89 -33.69
C THR A 275 45.22 0.70 -34.32
N TYR A 276 46.21 1.48 -33.93
CA TYR A 276 47.60 1.30 -34.41
C TYR A 276 48.18 -0.05 -34.00
N LYS A 277 47.85 -0.54 -32.80
CA LYS A 277 48.27 -1.85 -32.33
C LYS A 277 47.69 -2.97 -33.22
N GLU A 278 46.39 -2.87 -33.58
CA GLU A 278 45.74 -3.83 -34.49
C GLU A 278 46.32 -3.77 -35.92
N MET A 279 46.79 -2.60 -36.34
CA MET A 279 47.52 -2.40 -37.60
C MET A 279 48.98 -2.89 -37.55
N ASN A 280 49.46 -3.41 -36.42
CA ASN A 280 50.87 -3.78 -36.16
C ASN A 280 51.87 -2.59 -36.28
N MET A 281 51.39 -1.36 -36.08
CA MET A 281 52.21 -0.14 -36.08
C MET A 281 52.64 0.17 -34.63
N ASN A 282 53.58 -0.64 -34.11
CA ASN A 282 53.91 -0.65 -32.68
C ASN A 282 54.45 0.69 -32.17
N ASP A 283 55.34 1.39 -32.93
CA ASP A 283 55.90 2.68 -32.51
C ASP A 283 54.81 3.74 -32.31
N SER A 284 53.85 3.79 -33.24
CA SER A 284 52.70 4.71 -33.13
C SER A 284 51.73 4.30 -31.99
N ALA A 285 51.53 3.01 -31.80
CA ALA A 285 50.71 2.50 -30.70
C ALA A 285 51.30 2.86 -29.34
N GLU A 286 52.63 2.66 -29.15
CA GLU A 286 53.35 3.00 -27.92
C GLU A 286 53.31 4.50 -27.64
N HIS A 287 53.51 5.32 -28.67
CA HIS A 287 53.43 6.78 -28.53
C HIS A 287 52.05 7.22 -27.97
N PHE A 288 50.97 6.80 -28.60
CA PHE A 288 49.61 7.18 -28.12
C PHE A 288 49.22 6.49 -26.81
N GLN A 289 49.74 5.30 -26.55
CA GLN A 289 49.57 4.64 -25.26
C GLN A 289 50.25 5.39 -24.11
N SER A 290 51.46 5.96 -24.38
CA SER A 290 52.16 6.82 -23.40
C SER A 290 51.36 8.09 -23.11
N LEU A 291 50.82 8.77 -24.14
CA LEU A 291 49.98 9.95 -23.98
C LEU A 291 48.69 9.64 -23.23
N TYR A 292 48.08 8.47 -23.50
CA TYR A 292 46.94 7.98 -22.75
C TYR A 292 47.28 7.75 -21.28
N ALA A 293 48.38 7.08 -20.96
CA ALA A 293 48.81 6.79 -19.61
C ALA A 293 49.09 8.05 -18.79
N GLU A 294 49.87 9.01 -19.38
CA GLU A 294 50.17 10.29 -18.75
C GLU A 294 48.90 11.07 -18.39
N LEU A 295 47.94 11.13 -19.33
CA LEU A 295 46.70 11.81 -19.12
C LEU A 295 45.81 11.07 -18.10
N SER A 296 45.81 9.74 -18.14
CA SER A 296 45.06 8.88 -17.17
C SER A 296 45.57 9.06 -15.76
N ASP A 297 46.88 9.10 -15.55
CA ASP A 297 47.45 9.30 -14.21
C ASP A 297 47.12 10.69 -13.66
N SER A 298 47.05 11.72 -14.53
CA SER A 298 46.67 13.06 -14.12
C SER A 298 45.16 13.20 -13.75
N ILE A 299 44.31 12.45 -14.42
CA ILE A 299 42.85 12.48 -14.22
C ILE A 299 42.42 11.52 -13.12
N PHE A 300 43.13 10.40 -12.92
CA PHE A 300 42.60 9.22 -12.25
C PHE A 300 43.56 8.57 -11.25
N ASN A 301 43.16 8.58 -9.98
CA ASN A 301 43.77 7.76 -8.93
C ASN A 301 42.97 6.47 -8.74
N GLN A 302 43.38 5.37 -9.39
CA GLN A 302 42.74 4.06 -9.40
C GLN A 302 42.44 3.51 -7.97
N ARG A 303 43.38 3.71 -7.03
CA ARG A 303 43.17 3.24 -5.64
C ARG A 303 42.06 4.00 -4.96
N MET A 304 41.98 5.29 -5.17
CA MET A 304 40.98 6.15 -4.54
C MET A 304 39.60 5.90 -5.15
N PHE A 305 39.51 5.67 -6.46
CA PHE A 305 38.29 5.26 -7.13
C PHE A 305 37.77 3.92 -6.58
N ASN A 306 38.62 2.91 -6.46
CA ASN A 306 38.23 1.62 -5.91
C ASN A 306 37.76 1.73 -4.46
N ASN A 307 38.38 2.59 -3.64
CA ASN A 307 37.92 2.82 -2.28
C ASN A 307 36.52 3.45 -2.22
N ILE A 308 36.25 4.41 -3.12
CA ILE A 308 34.93 5.07 -3.16
C ILE A 308 33.88 4.16 -3.80
N LYS A 309 34.26 3.41 -4.83
CA LYS A 309 33.43 2.35 -5.40
C LYS A 309 32.98 1.38 -4.29
N ASN A 310 33.89 0.98 -3.40
CA ASN A 310 33.58 0.13 -2.26
C ASN A 310 32.68 0.83 -1.21
N ASN A 311 32.86 2.12 -1.00
CA ASN A 311 32.01 2.90 -0.08
C ASN A 311 30.61 3.12 -0.65
N LEU A 312 30.49 3.39 -1.95
CA LEU A 312 29.21 3.46 -2.65
C LEU A 312 28.49 2.10 -2.62
N PHE A 313 29.22 1.01 -2.89
CA PHE A 313 28.68 -0.34 -2.78
C PHE A 313 28.15 -0.63 -1.38
N LYS A 314 28.88 -0.26 -0.32
CA LYS A 314 28.41 -0.37 1.07
C LYS A 314 27.19 0.48 1.37
N TYR A 315 27.10 1.67 0.76
CA TYR A 315 25.92 2.52 0.88
C TYR A 315 24.70 1.88 0.20
N GLU A 316 24.85 1.43 -1.06
CA GLU A 316 23.81 0.71 -1.81
C GLU A 316 23.36 -0.54 -1.06
N ASP A 317 24.30 -1.33 -0.54
CA ASP A 317 24.02 -2.55 0.21
C ASP A 317 23.26 -2.25 1.50
N ARG A 318 23.63 -1.17 2.20
CA ARG A 318 22.88 -0.71 3.39
C ARG A 318 21.46 -0.29 3.04
N VAL A 319 21.27 0.51 1.99
CA VAL A 319 19.94 0.98 1.55
C VAL A 319 19.08 -0.21 1.11
N ASN A 320 19.67 -1.16 0.37
CA ASN A 320 18.97 -2.37 -0.04
C ASN A 320 18.59 -3.25 1.16
N ASN A 321 19.48 -3.40 2.14
CA ASN A 321 19.21 -4.18 3.35
C ASN A 321 18.14 -3.51 4.24
N GLU A 322 18.14 -2.19 4.36
CA GLU A 322 17.06 -1.45 5.04
C GLU A 322 15.72 -1.63 4.33
N HIS A 323 15.72 -1.61 2.99
CA HIS A 323 14.52 -1.83 2.19
C HIS A 323 13.99 -3.27 2.31
N ILE A 324 14.90 -4.26 2.27
CA ILE A 324 14.57 -5.68 2.51
C ILE A 324 14.01 -5.87 3.92
N GLY A 325 14.66 -5.31 4.94
CA GLY A 325 14.17 -5.36 6.32
C GLY A 325 12.79 -4.72 6.50
N PHE A 326 12.52 -3.61 5.81
CA PHE A 326 11.18 -3.02 5.80
C PHE A 326 10.14 -3.93 5.14
N LEU A 327 10.48 -4.56 4.00
CA LEU A 327 9.60 -5.51 3.32
C LEU A 327 9.33 -6.75 4.18
N GLU A 328 10.35 -7.33 4.81
CA GLU A 328 10.21 -8.48 5.72
C GLU A 328 9.31 -8.15 6.91
N ASN A 329 9.48 -7.00 7.54
CA ASN A 329 8.62 -6.54 8.63
C ASN A 329 7.17 -6.33 8.16
N THR A 330 6.96 -5.79 6.96
CA THR A 330 5.64 -5.59 6.38
C THR A 330 4.95 -6.91 6.06
N ILE A 331 5.67 -7.87 5.46
CA ILE A 331 5.18 -9.23 5.19
C ILE A 331 4.87 -9.95 6.50
N GLY A 332 5.75 -9.86 7.51
CA GLY A 332 5.52 -10.40 8.84
C GLY A 332 4.26 -9.82 9.50
N GLY A 333 4.07 -8.51 9.43
CA GLY A 333 2.87 -7.84 9.91
C GLY A 333 1.60 -8.31 9.20
N LEU A 334 1.62 -8.45 7.88
CA LEU A 334 0.51 -8.98 7.09
C LEU A 334 0.19 -10.44 7.45
N ALA A 335 1.21 -11.27 7.65
CA ALA A 335 1.03 -12.67 8.06
C ALA A 335 0.34 -12.79 9.44
N VAL A 336 0.68 -11.91 10.40
CA VAL A 336 0.01 -11.83 11.70
C VAL A 336 -1.46 -11.41 11.54
N VAL A 337 -1.75 -10.41 10.71
CA VAL A 337 -3.14 -9.96 10.45
C VAL A 337 -3.96 -11.08 9.79
N ILE A 338 -3.41 -11.79 8.81
CA ILE A 338 -4.08 -12.91 8.15
C ILE A 338 -4.33 -14.05 9.14
N SER A 339 -3.34 -14.42 9.95
CA SER A 339 -3.47 -15.51 10.93
C SER A 339 -4.52 -15.18 12.01
N THR A 340 -4.57 -13.94 12.49
CA THR A 340 -5.61 -13.50 13.44
C THR A 340 -7.00 -13.49 12.80
N ALA A 341 -7.13 -13.07 11.54
CA ALA A 341 -8.39 -13.12 10.80
C ALA A 341 -8.90 -14.57 10.61
N VAL A 342 -7.99 -15.49 10.26
CA VAL A 342 -8.31 -16.93 10.13
C VAL A 342 -8.73 -17.51 11.48
N ALA A 343 -8.01 -17.22 12.57
CA ALA A 343 -8.36 -17.66 13.92
C ALA A 343 -9.73 -17.12 14.33
N PHE A 344 -10.03 -15.86 14.06
CA PHE A 344 -11.34 -15.27 14.33
C PHE A 344 -12.45 -15.94 13.51
N MET A 345 -12.21 -16.21 12.23
CA MET A 345 -13.17 -16.93 11.38
C MET A 345 -13.45 -18.34 11.91
N LEU A 346 -12.42 -19.08 12.32
CA LEU A 346 -12.57 -20.41 12.94
C LEU A 346 -13.34 -20.33 14.26
N PHE A 347 -13.07 -19.32 15.08
CA PHE A 347 -13.81 -19.05 16.31
C PHE A 347 -15.30 -18.81 16.04
N VAL A 348 -15.62 -17.97 15.04
CA VAL A 348 -17.02 -17.70 14.64
C VAL A 348 -17.70 -18.98 14.13
N LEU A 349 -17.02 -19.77 13.30
CA LEU A 349 -17.54 -21.05 12.81
C LEU A 349 -17.79 -22.04 13.95
N TYR A 350 -16.87 -22.16 14.89
CA TYR A 350 -17.05 -23.01 16.09
C TYR A 350 -18.23 -22.55 16.93
N HIS A 351 -18.33 -21.24 17.20
CA HIS A 351 -19.42 -20.67 17.98
C HIS A 351 -20.79 -20.87 17.31
N ASN A 352 -20.88 -20.67 16.00
CA ASN A 352 -22.08 -20.91 15.22
C ASN A 352 -22.51 -22.40 15.24
N ARG A 353 -21.54 -23.32 15.15
CA ARG A 353 -21.85 -24.78 15.30
C ARG A 353 -22.42 -25.09 16.68
N LYS A 354 -21.80 -24.57 17.74
CA LYS A 354 -22.28 -24.76 19.13
C LYS A 354 -23.66 -24.16 19.32
N LEU A 355 -23.94 -23.00 18.74
CA LEU A 355 -25.25 -22.37 18.80
C LEU A 355 -26.33 -23.19 18.07
N ARG A 356 -26.01 -23.76 16.89
CA ARG A 356 -26.92 -24.64 16.15
C ARG A 356 -27.28 -25.89 16.94
N THR A 357 -26.30 -26.54 17.60
CA THR A 357 -26.58 -27.72 18.46
C THR A 357 -27.43 -27.37 19.66
N ALA A 358 -27.19 -26.22 20.31
CA ALA A 358 -28.04 -25.74 21.40
C ALA A 358 -29.47 -25.45 20.94
N HIS A 359 -29.66 -24.87 19.76
CA HIS A 359 -31.00 -24.64 19.20
C HIS A 359 -31.74 -25.95 18.86
N LYS A 360 -31.03 -26.95 18.28
CA LYS A 360 -31.64 -28.27 18.03
C LYS A 360 -32.10 -28.94 19.32
N LEU A 361 -31.30 -28.91 20.38
CA LEU A 361 -31.68 -29.43 21.69
C LEU A 361 -32.90 -28.71 22.27
N LEU A 362 -33.00 -27.39 22.11
CA LEU A 362 -34.15 -26.60 22.53
C LEU A 362 -35.43 -27.00 21.78
N ILE A 363 -35.34 -27.29 20.48
CA ILE A 363 -36.49 -27.75 19.70
C ILE A 363 -36.98 -29.08 20.24
N VAL A 364 -36.08 -30.06 20.41
CA VAL A 364 -36.46 -31.38 20.95
C VAL A 364 -37.14 -31.25 22.31
N LYS A 365 -36.60 -30.39 23.19
CA LYS A 365 -37.19 -30.16 24.50
C LYS A 365 -38.58 -29.49 24.44
N ASN A 366 -38.76 -28.54 23.52
CA ASN A 366 -40.06 -27.91 23.30
C ASN A 366 -41.10 -28.91 22.73
N GLU A 367 -40.69 -29.79 21.82
CA GLU A 367 -41.56 -30.86 21.29
C GLU A 367 -41.99 -31.82 22.38
N GLU A 368 -41.11 -32.21 23.26
CA GLU A 368 -41.43 -33.03 24.40
C GLU A 368 -42.46 -32.36 25.32
N LEU A 369 -42.28 -31.06 25.60
CA LEU A 369 -43.25 -30.28 26.37
C LEU A 369 -44.60 -30.18 25.66
N ILE A 370 -44.64 -30.04 24.35
CA ILE A 370 -45.87 -30.01 23.54
C ILE A 370 -46.56 -31.39 23.59
N ARG A 371 -45.77 -32.48 23.45
CA ARG A 371 -46.28 -33.86 23.55
C ARG A 371 -46.89 -34.11 24.90
N GLN A 372 -46.20 -33.80 26.00
CA GLN A 372 -46.71 -33.95 27.36
C GLN A 372 -48.01 -33.14 27.59
N ALA A 373 -48.06 -31.93 27.01
CA ALA A 373 -49.25 -31.11 27.09
C ALA A 373 -50.45 -31.72 26.31
N ARG A 374 -50.20 -32.40 25.17
CA ARG A 374 -51.25 -33.14 24.43
C ARG A 374 -51.69 -34.36 25.17
N GLU A 375 -50.81 -35.17 25.73
CA GLU A 375 -51.14 -36.34 26.56
C GLU A 375 -51.97 -35.95 27.78
N ASN A 376 -51.56 -34.87 28.46
CA ASN A 376 -52.34 -34.34 29.59
C ASN A 376 -53.76 -33.83 29.19
N ARG A 377 -53.89 -33.34 27.93
CA ARG A 377 -55.18 -32.93 27.39
C ARG A 377 -56.06 -34.13 27.14
N ILE A 378 -55.54 -35.19 26.52
CA ILE A 378 -56.26 -36.44 26.26
C ILE A 378 -56.72 -37.09 27.58
N LEU A 379 -55.80 -37.14 28.57
CA LEU A 379 -56.16 -37.67 29.90
C LEU A 379 -57.30 -36.87 30.56
N ARG A 380 -57.34 -35.56 30.43
CA ARG A 380 -58.44 -34.71 30.95
C ARG A 380 -59.74 -34.91 30.18
N GLU A 381 -59.68 -35.20 28.88
CA GLU A 381 -60.87 -35.52 28.08
C GLU A 381 -61.43 -36.89 28.45
N VAL A 382 -60.56 -37.87 28.72
CA VAL A 382 -60.98 -39.21 29.24
C VAL A 382 -61.57 -39.12 30.64
N ASP A 383 -61.01 -38.29 31.54
CA ASP A 383 -61.57 -38.04 32.86
C ASP A 383 -62.97 -37.35 32.81
N LYS A 384 -63.13 -36.42 31.83
CA LYS A 384 -64.44 -35.77 31.60
C LYS A 384 -65.52 -36.76 31.16
N THR A 385 -65.21 -37.76 30.36
CA THR A 385 -66.09 -38.82 29.93
C THR A 385 -66.43 -39.80 31.08
N ARG A 386 -65.47 -40.02 31.98
CA ARG A 386 -65.68 -40.87 33.17
C ARG A 386 -66.54 -40.22 34.26
N THR A 387 -66.45 -38.87 34.40
CA THR A 387 -67.29 -38.16 35.45
C THR A 387 -68.67 -37.80 34.99
N ALA A 388 -69.05 -38.07 33.74
CA ALA A 388 -70.41 -37.84 33.22
C ALA A 388 -71.40 -38.98 33.55
N GLU A 389 -70.96 -40.07 34.17
CA GLU A 389 -71.81 -41.26 34.47
C GLU A 389 -72.18 -41.44 35.94
N ILE A 390 -72.17 -40.40 36.82
CA ILE A 390 -72.62 -40.51 38.19
C ILE A 390 -73.71 -39.46 38.44
N PRO A 391 -74.97 -39.87 38.71
CA PRO A 391 -76.04 -38.94 39.06
C PRO A 391 -75.92 -38.51 40.53
N ASN A 392 -75.92 -37.20 40.76
CA ASN A 392 -75.94 -36.63 42.10
C ASN A 392 -77.30 -36.16 42.48
N ASN A 393 -77.79 -36.76 43.50
CA ASN A 393 -78.78 -36.20 44.40
C ASN A 393 -78.04 -35.71 45.64
N ASP A 394 -78.16 -34.48 46.02
CA ASP A 394 -78.76 -34.05 47.29
C ASP A 394 -78.48 -32.52 47.51
N THR A 395 -79.62 -31.93 47.87
CA THR A 395 -79.85 -30.60 48.39
C THR A 395 -79.30 -30.40 49.79
N ALA A 396 -78.76 -29.22 50.08
CA ALA A 396 -78.99 -28.53 51.37
C ALA A 396 -78.49 -27.09 51.39
N THR A 397 -79.36 -26.24 51.74
CA THR A 397 -79.38 -24.85 52.16
C THR A 397 -78.37 -24.48 53.24
N GLY A 398 -77.82 -23.23 53.17
CA GLY A 398 -77.18 -22.63 54.33
C GLY A 398 -76.51 -21.28 54.02
N LYS A 399 -77.04 -20.24 54.60
CA LYS A 399 -76.81 -18.81 54.53
C LYS A 399 -75.41 -18.31 54.99
N ASP A 400 -75.10 -17.16 54.41
CA ASP A 400 -74.41 -15.99 54.97
C ASP A 400 -72.99 -16.11 55.56
N GLY A 401 -72.12 -15.26 55.04
CA GLY A 401 -70.90 -14.82 55.71
C GLY A 401 -69.86 -14.34 54.78
N ASP A 402 -69.74 -13.03 54.66
CA ASP A 402 -68.69 -12.21 54.04
C ASP A 402 -67.31 -12.80 54.30
N SER A 403 -66.69 -13.34 53.29
CA SER A 403 -65.20 -13.40 53.18
C SER A 403 -64.76 -13.54 51.75
N ASN A 404 -64.02 -12.60 51.33
CA ASN A 404 -63.49 -12.29 50.00
C ASN A 404 -62.47 -13.33 49.49
N LEU A 405 -62.61 -14.60 49.72
CA LEU A 405 -61.76 -15.70 49.26
C LEU A 405 -62.65 -16.77 48.55
N LEU A 406 -62.33 -16.97 47.25
CA LEU A 406 -62.80 -18.14 46.51
C LEU A 406 -62.43 -19.39 47.31
N THR A 407 -63.46 -20.21 47.70
CA THR A 407 -63.18 -21.51 48.29
C THR A 407 -62.35 -22.34 47.29
N GLU A 408 -61.48 -23.22 47.78
CA GLU A 408 -60.57 -24.01 46.97
C GLU A 408 -61.29 -24.82 45.89
N GLU A 409 -62.50 -25.33 46.21
CA GLU A 409 -63.36 -26.04 45.27
C GLU A 409 -63.83 -25.13 44.11
N LYS A 410 -64.36 -23.95 44.41
CA LYS A 410 -64.79 -22.97 43.39
C LYS A 410 -63.65 -22.45 42.54
N ARG A 411 -62.43 -22.31 43.12
CA ARG A 411 -61.23 -21.95 42.37
C ARG A 411 -60.87 -23.07 41.39
N ASN A 412 -60.92 -24.34 41.82
CA ASN A 412 -60.56 -25.46 40.96
C ASN A 412 -61.60 -25.65 39.83
N GLU A 413 -62.86 -25.42 40.07
CA GLU A 413 -63.93 -25.42 39.05
C GLU A 413 -63.69 -24.27 38.03
N LEU A 414 -63.41 -23.07 38.54
CA LEU A 414 -63.09 -21.93 37.67
C LEU A 414 -61.85 -22.17 36.81
N VAL A 415 -60.77 -22.73 37.38
CA VAL A 415 -59.55 -23.10 36.62
C VAL A 415 -59.88 -24.15 35.55
N LYS A 416 -60.72 -25.17 35.84
CA LYS A 416 -61.18 -26.15 34.84
C LYS A 416 -61.94 -25.46 33.69
N ALA A 417 -62.86 -24.56 34.01
CA ALA A 417 -63.57 -23.78 33.00
C ALA A 417 -62.67 -22.88 32.16
N ILE A 418 -61.72 -22.22 32.81
CA ILE A 418 -60.70 -21.42 32.10
C ILE A 418 -59.92 -22.30 31.12
N LEU A 419 -59.41 -23.44 31.55
CA LEU A 419 -58.63 -24.34 30.69
C LEU A 419 -59.48 -24.84 29.50
N ALA A 420 -60.75 -25.14 29.70
CA ALA A 420 -61.65 -25.57 28.63
C ALA A 420 -61.80 -24.50 27.52
N VAL A 421 -61.87 -23.22 27.90
CA VAL A 421 -61.89 -22.10 26.93
C VAL A 421 -60.52 -21.89 26.26
N MET A 422 -59.46 -22.00 27.03
CA MET A 422 -58.08 -21.81 26.50
C MET A 422 -57.62 -22.93 25.55
N ASP A 423 -58.20 -24.09 25.63
CA ASP A 423 -58.01 -25.23 24.75
C ASP A 423 -58.72 -25.08 23.38
N ASN A 424 -59.60 -24.10 23.24
CA ASN A 424 -60.24 -23.80 21.97
C ASN A 424 -59.35 -22.85 21.13
N THR A 425 -58.76 -23.40 20.08
CA THR A 425 -57.84 -22.71 19.22
C THR A 425 -58.45 -21.50 18.50
N GLU A 426 -59.71 -21.58 18.06
CA GLU A 426 -60.40 -20.46 17.41
C GLU A 426 -60.57 -19.28 18.37
N THR A 427 -60.98 -19.59 19.63
CA THR A 427 -61.19 -18.59 20.68
C THR A 427 -59.84 -17.82 20.98
N ILE A 428 -58.77 -18.54 21.26
CA ILE A 428 -57.50 -17.93 21.62
C ILE A 428 -56.84 -17.22 20.45
N SER A 429 -57.12 -17.61 19.21
CA SER A 429 -56.59 -16.99 17.98
C SER A 429 -57.33 -15.71 17.59
N ASN A 430 -58.43 -15.39 18.23
CA ASN A 430 -59.11 -14.11 18.02
C ASN A 430 -58.27 -12.97 18.62
N PRO A 431 -57.81 -11.96 17.83
CA PRO A 431 -57.03 -10.82 18.32
C PRO A 431 -57.74 -10.04 19.45
N GLU A 432 -59.07 -9.97 19.42
CA GLU A 432 -59.90 -9.23 20.41
C GLU A 432 -60.14 -10.05 21.71
N PHE A 433 -59.69 -11.31 21.75
CA PHE A 433 -59.84 -12.11 22.94
C PHE A 433 -59.02 -11.56 24.11
N ASN A 434 -59.74 -11.23 25.19
CA ASN A 434 -59.19 -10.57 26.37
C ASN A 434 -59.76 -11.15 27.67
N LEU A 435 -59.30 -10.66 28.83
CA LEU A 435 -59.70 -11.13 30.13
C LEU A 435 -61.22 -11.01 30.36
N ASN A 436 -61.82 -9.94 29.85
CA ASN A 436 -63.28 -9.74 29.98
C ASN A 436 -64.03 -10.75 29.12
N SER A 437 -63.55 -11.06 27.91
CA SER A 437 -64.14 -12.10 27.06
C SER A 437 -64.08 -13.47 27.74
N LEU A 438 -62.94 -13.85 28.30
CA LEU A 438 -62.76 -15.08 29.05
C LEU A 438 -63.70 -15.12 30.25
N SER A 439 -63.79 -14.03 31.01
CA SER A 439 -64.63 -13.95 32.21
C SER A 439 -66.13 -14.18 31.92
N LYS A 440 -66.59 -13.61 30.80
CA LYS A 440 -67.95 -13.84 30.32
C LYS A 440 -68.18 -15.31 29.94
N MET A 441 -67.26 -15.94 29.27
CA MET A 441 -67.35 -17.33 28.80
C MET A 441 -67.36 -18.33 29.96
N VAL A 442 -66.61 -18.06 31.04
CA VAL A 442 -66.53 -18.91 32.21
C VAL A 442 -67.56 -18.54 33.29
N GLY A 443 -68.44 -17.58 33.02
CA GLY A 443 -69.50 -17.18 33.95
C GLY A 443 -69.02 -16.55 35.26
N SER A 444 -67.83 -15.84 35.21
CA SER A 444 -67.23 -15.28 36.41
C SER A 444 -66.80 -13.83 36.16
N ASN A 445 -66.41 -13.12 37.20
CA ASN A 445 -65.84 -11.75 36.99
C ASN A 445 -64.33 -11.74 36.70
N SER A 446 -63.86 -10.68 36.03
CA SER A 446 -62.46 -10.57 35.61
C SER A 446 -61.47 -10.58 36.77
N LYS A 447 -61.87 -10.15 37.97
CA LYS A 447 -61.07 -10.18 39.19
C LYS A 447 -60.73 -11.60 39.63
N TYR A 448 -61.77 -12.44 39.69
CA TYR A 448 -61.63 -13.85 40.09
C TYR A 448 -60.89 -14.67 39.04
N VAL A 449 -61.15 -14.44 37.74
CA VAL A 449 -60.44 -15.12 36.66
C VAL A 449 -58.98 -14.75 36.69
N SER A 450 -58.64 -13.46 36.86
CA SER A 450 -57.26 -13.00 36.97
C SER A 450 -56.53 -13.58 38.17
N LEU A 451 -57.25 -13.65 39.35
CA LEU A 451 -56.67 -14.20 40.56
C LEU A 451 -56.46 -15.71 40.42
N ALA A 452 -57.40 -16.45 39.87
CA ALA A 452 -57.27 -17.89 39.62
C ALA A 452 -56.08 -18.22 38.71
N ILE A 453 -55.86 -17.45 37.63
CA ILE A 453 -54.72 -17.61 36.75
C ILE A 453 -53.42 -17.30 37.49
N LYS A 454 -53.35 -16.20 38.25
CA LYS A 454 -52.17 -15.78 38.99
C LYS A 454 -51.82 -16.81 40.09
N ASP A 455 -52.80 -17.29 40.87
CA ASP A 455 -52.51 -18.18 41.96
C ASP A 455 -52.13 -19.59 41.49
N THR A 456 -52.73 -20.07 40.38
CA THR A 456 -52.48 -21.41 39.86
C THR A 456 -51.22 -21.48 39.00
N TYR A 457 -50.99 -20.46 38.16
CA TYR A 457 -49.91 -20.48 37.16
C TYR A 457 -48.79 -19.45 37.41
N GLN A 458 -48.92 -18.62 38.46
CA GLN A 458 -47.97 -17.54 38.79
C GLN A 458 -47.73 -16.56 37.61
N LYS A 459 -48.79 -16.35 36.79
CA LYS A 459 -48.73 -15.54 35.56
C LYS A 459 -49.91 -14.59 35.48
N ASN A 460 -49.75 -13.46 34.80
CA ASN A 460 -50.87 -12.64 34.41
C ASN A 460 -51.57 -13.24 33.18
N PHE A 461 -52.83 -12.82 32.94
CA PHE A 461 -53.61 -13.31 31.81
C PHE A 461 -52.90 -13.17 30.45
N LYS A 462 -52.26 -12.04 30.19
CA LYS A 462 -51.55 -11.80 28.91
C LYS A 462 -50.43 -12.80 28.68
N THR A 463 -49.63 -13.07 29.70
CA THR A 463 -48.55 -14.06 29.63
C THR A 463 -49.12 -15.47 29.43
N PHE A 464 -50.19 -15.80 30.17
CA PHE A 464 -50.88 -17.08 30.09
C PHE A 464 -51.46 -17.31 28.68
N LEU A 465 -52.19 -16.32 28.13
CA LEU A 465 -52.73 -16.38 26.76
C LEU A 465 -51.63 -16.51 25.71
N ASN A 466 -50.54 -15.72 25.85
CA ASN A 466 -49.45 -15.80 24.91
C ASN A 466 -48.79 -17.18 24.85
N GLU A 467 -48.69 -17.90 25.95
CA GLU A 467 -48.16 -19.27 25.95
C GLU A 467 -49.01 -20.22 25.11
N TYR A 468 -50.31 -20.13 25.17
CA TYR A 468 -51.19 -20.91 24.33
C TYR A 468 -51.08 -20.53 22.85
N ARG A 469 -51.04 -19.24 22.55
CA ARG A 469 -50.85 -18.72 21.18
C ARG A 469 -49.51 -19.14 20.60
N ILE A 470 -48.44 -19.07 21.38
CA ILE A 470 -47.11 -19.46 20.91
C ILE A 470 -46.99 -20.96 20.73
N ARG A 471 -47.64 -21.76 21.57
CA ARG A 471 -47.71 -23.20 21.38
C ARG A 471 -48.37 -23.53 20.04
N GLU A 472 -49.52 -22.93 19.75
CA GLU A 472 -50.22 -23.08 18.48
C GLU A 472 -49.35 -22.61 17.29
N ALA A 473 -48.69 -21.46 17.42
CA ALA A 473 -47.77 -20.97 16.41
C ALA A 473 -46.60 -21.94 16.15
N SER A 474 -46.08 -22.60 17.19
CA SER A 474 -45.00 -23.58 17.04
C SER A 474 -45.46 -24.82 16.26
N ILE A 475 -46.72 -25.24 16.47
CA ILE A 475 -47.31 -26.34 15.69
C ILE A 475 -47.44 -25.94 14.21
N ARG A 476 -47.96 -24.74 13.93
CA ARG A 476 -48.15 -24.25 12.56
C ARG A 476 -46.81 -24.01 11.84
N LEU A 477 -45.81 -23.52 12.55
CA LEU A 477 -44.44 -23.34 12.00
C LEU A 477 -43.76 -24.66 11.66
N ALA A 478 -44.10 -25.75 12.33
CA ALA A 478 -43.59 -27.08 12.06
C ALA A 478 -44.38 -27.84 10.98
N ASP A 479 -45.61 -27.44 10.71
CA ASP A 479 -46.51 -28.06 9.71
C ASP A 479 -46.27 -27.40 8.33
N LYS A 480 -45.34 -27.98 7.58
CA LYS A 480 -44.95 -27.51 6.25
C LYS A 480 -46.03 -27.71 5.19
N GLU A 481 -46.81 -28.76 5.33
CA GLU A 481 -47.86 -29.10 4.36
C GLU A 481 -48.99 -28.07 4.36
N ASN A 482 -49.47 -27.68 5.52
CA ASN A 482 -50.60 -26.78 5.64
C ASN A 482 -50.21 -25.30 5.76
N TYR A 483 -49.05 -25.00 6.35
CA TYR A 483 -48.65 -23.62 6.68
C TYR A 483 -47.30 -23.19 6.08
N GLY A 484 -46.63 -24.03 5.28
CA GLY A 484 -45.29 -23.76 4.73
C GLY A 484 -45.19 -22.47 3.92
N MET A 485 -46.26 -22.12 3.18
CA MET A 485 -46.33 -20.90 2.34
C MET A 485 -46.59 -19.63 3.15
N LEU A 486 -46.95 -19.71 4.42
CA LEU A 486 -47.25 -18.52 5.22
C LEU A 486 -45.95 -17.85 5.72
N THR A 487 -45.98 -16.52 5.71
CA THR A 487 -44.92 -15.71 6.32
C THR A 487 -44.99 -15.80 7.85
N ILE A 488 -43.86 -15.47 8.49
CA ILE A 488 -43.83 -15.40 9.97
C ILE A 488 -44.88 -14.43 10.53
N SER A 489 -45.11 -13.30 9.83
CA SER A 489 -46.15 -12.33 10.18
C SER A 489 -47.53 -12.96 10.10
N ALA A 490 -47.83 -13.61 8.99
CA ALA A 490 -49.14 -14.25 8.78
C ALA A 490 -49.43 -15.33 9.83
N ILE A 491 -48.45 -16.15 10.22
CA ILE A 491 -48.63 -17.13 11.29
C ILE A 491 -48.88 -16.43 12.63
N GLY A 492 -48.18 -15.33 12.94
CA GLY A 492 -48.43 -14.54 14.15
C GLY A 492 -49.87 -13.98 14.20
N GLU A 493 -50.35 -13.47 13.06
CA GLU A 493 -51.74 -12.99 12.92
C GLU A 493 -52.75 -14.11 13.06
N CYS A 494 -52.51 -15.25 12.42
CA CYS A 494 -53.38 -16.43 12.50
C CYS A 494 -53.52 -17.02 13.92
N VAL A 495 -52.60 -16.72 14.83
CA VAL A 495 -52.70 -17.15 16.25
C VAL A 495 -53.10 -15.99 17.19
N GLY A 496 -53.52 -14.84 16.63
CA GLY A 496 -54.15 -13.75 17.37
C GLY A 496 -53.21 -12.66 17.85
N PHE A 497 -51.97 -12.54 17.32
CA PHE A 497 -51.11 -11.38 17.58
C PHE A 497 -51.46 -10.24 16.64
N THR A 498 -51.56 -9.03 17.20
CA THR A 498 -51.86 -7.80 16.44
C THR A 498 -50.60 -7.14 15.86
N SER A 499 -49.39 -7.58 16.21
CA SER A 499 -48.15 -7.08 15.66
C SER A 499 -47.08 -8.17 15.54
N THR A 500 -46.34 -8.15 14.42
CA THR A 500 -45.24 -9.08 14.16
C THR A 500 -44.16 -8.99 15.22
N ASN A 501 -43.79 -7.77 15.66
CA ASN A 501 -42.79 -7.59 16.71
C ASN A 501 -43.22 -8.19 18.05
N GLY A 502 -44.47 -8.00 18.44
CA GLY A 502 -45.05 -8.60 19.65
C GLY A 502 -44.97 -10.12 19.60
N PHE A 503 -45.31 -10.71 18.45
CA PHE A 503 -45.21 -12.14 18.21
C PHE A 503 -43.75 -12.64 18.34
N ILE A 504 -42.78 -12.01 17.62
CA ILE A 504 -41.37 -12.42 17.64
C ILE A 504 -40.80 -12.37 19.06
N ILE A 505 -41.07 -11.30 19.81
CA ILE A 505 -40.61 -11.15 21.20
C ILE A 505 -41.21 -12.23 22.10
N ALA A 506 -42.52 -12.45 22.01
CA ALA A 506 -43.20 -13.48 22.80
C ALA A 506 -42.69 -14.88 22.46
N PHE A 507 -42.54 -15.19 21.18
CA PHE A 507 -42.03 -16.47 20.69
C PHE A 507 -40.62 -16.73 21.22
N LYS A 508 -39.72 -15.74 21.03
CA LYS A 508 -38.32 -15.84 21.52
C LYS A 508 -38.24 -16.03 23.03
N LYS A 509 -39.12 -15.35 23.79
CA LYS A 509 -39.18 -15.47 25.25
C LYS A 509 -39.62 -16.86 25.70
N ILE A 510 -40.58 -17.48 24.99
CA ILE A 510 -41.21 -18.75 25.40
C ILE A 510 -40.42 -19.94 24.82
N VAL A 511 -40.02 -19.87 23.54
CA VAL A 511 -39.38 -20.98 22.83
C VAL A 511 -37.85 -20.91 22.91
N GLY A 512 -37.27 -19.74 23.26
CA GLY A 512 -35.83 -19.53 23.38
C GLY A 512 -35.14 -19.11 22.08
N MET A 513 -35.84 -19.12 20.93
CA MET A 513 -35.31 -18.70 19.62
C MET A 513 -36.38 -17.95 18.82
N THR A 514 -35.96 -17.25 17.73
CA THR A 514 -36.94 -16.54 16.90
C THR A 514 -37.76 -17.50 16.04
N PRO A 515 -39.01 -17.12 15.64
CA PRO A 515 -39.85 -17.96 14.78
C PRO A 515 -39.17 -18.36 13.47
N SER A 516 -38.37 -17.46 12.87
CA SER A 516 -37.63 -17.72 11.61
C SER A 516 -36.56 -18.81 11.79
N VAL A 517 -35.84 -18.77 12.92
CA VAL A 517 -34.83 -19.80 13.25
C VAL A 517 -35.53 -21.14 13.51
N TYR A 518 -36.64 -21.11 14.24
CA TYR A 518 -37.43 -22.31 14.54
C TYR A 518 -37.96 -22.97 13.25
N LYS A 519 -38.59 -22.19 12.36
CA LYS A 519 -39.10 -22.67 11.05
C LYS A 519 -38.00 -23.31 10.23
N ARG A 520 -36.85 -22.61 10.05
CA ARG A 520 -35.70 -23.11 9.27
C ARG A 520 -35.13 -24.42 9.82
N LEU A 521 -34.98 -24.52 11.12
CA LEU A 521 -34.45 -25.75 11.73
C LEU A 521 -35.41 -26.94 11.58
N LYS A 522 -36.76 -26.68 11.48
CA LYS A 522 -37.76 -27.69 11.17
C LYS A 522 -37.82 -28.03 9.67
N GLU A 523 -37.36 -27.18 8.82
CA GLU A 523 -37.23 -27.44 7.38
C GLU A 523 -35.98 -28.28 7.05
N GLU A 524 -34.93 -28.20 7.90
CA GLU A 524 -33.68 -28.95 7.77
C GLU A 524 -33.74 -30.38 8.38
N ASP A 525 -34.76 -30.67 9.23
CA ASP A 525 -35.02 -32.01 9.77
C ASP A 525 -36.02 -32.78 8.88
#